data_9c1a8b7f9ded4fc72d8001daf10ffd20
#
_entry.id   9c1a8b7f9ded4fc72d8001daf10ffd20
#
_cell.length_a   1.000
_cell.length_b   1.000
_cell.length_c   1.000
_cell.angle_alpha   90.00
_cell.angle_beta   90.00
_cell.angle_gamma   90.00
#
_symmetry.space_group_name_H-M   'P 1'
#
loop_
_entity.id
_entity.type
_entity.pdbx_description
1 polymer ?
#
loop_
_entity_poly.entity_id
_entity_poly.type
_entity_poly.pdbx_seq_one_letter_code
_entity_poly.pdbx_strand_id
1 'polypeptide(L)'
;MTVWTKHFLAAIVAACTIISLPTAHAADEPEHIVKFRQNLMKGVGAHITNIAAVVKGQVTITSNLTADAQAIANSLKNAGQLFPAGTEGGKTNALAKIWEDPTGFEKALADTQQAAENMVSAAASNDMATIGKALGALG
;
A
#
# COMPACT_ATOMS: atom_id res chain seq x y z
N MET A 1 -50.12 71.58 0.49
CA MET A 1 -49.59 70.89 1.67
C MET A 1 -49.36 69.43 1.29
N THR A 2 -48.14 69.11 0.93
CA THR A 2 -47.78 67.77 0.37
C THR A 2 -46.94 67.03 1.38
N VAL A 3 -47.48 65.93 1.91
CA VAL A 3 -46.79 65.06 2.87
C VAL A 3 -46.06 63.94 2.11
N TRP A 4 -44.74 63.94 2.20
CA TRP A 4 -43.88 63.01 1.55
C TRP A 4 -43.63 61.83 2.50
N THR A 5 -44.20 60.68 2.19
CA THR A 5 -44.00 59.44 2.92
C THR A 5 -42.75 58.72 2.36
N LYS A 6 -41.70 58.62 3.19
CA LYS A 6 -40.48 57.85 2.89
C LYS A 6 -40.71 56.38 3.19
N HIS A 7 -40.71 55.54 2.15
CA HIS A 7 -40.67 54.06 2.32
C HIS A 7 -39.26 53.61 2.55
N PHE A 8 -38.96 53.11 3.74
CA PHE A 8 -37.74 52.37 4.04
C PHE A 8 -37.92 50.94 3.55
N LEU A 9 -37.19 50.56 2.48
CA LEU A 9 -37.02 49.16 2.08
C LEU A 9 -35.92 48.53 2.96
N ALA A 10 -36.31 47.65 3.89
CA ALA A 10 -35.38 46.83 4.62
C ALA A 10 -35.01 45.59 3.76
N ALA A 11 -33.78 45.58 3.22
CA ALA A 11 -33.23 44.40 2.54
C ALA A 11 -32.75 43.41 3.58
N ILE A 12 -33.46 42.30 3.72
CA ILE A 12 -33.00 41.13 4.53
C ILE A 12 -32.03 40.34 3.68
N VAL A 13 -30.73 40.45 3.98
CA VAL A 13 -29.69 39.58 3.42
C VAL A 13 -29.70 38.29 4.22
N ALA A 14 -30.32 37.24 3.69
CA ALA A 14 -30.21 35.89 4.22
C ALA A 14 -28.81 35.33 3.94
N ALA A 15 -27.92 35.35 4.93
CA ALA A 15 -26.64 34.71 4.86
C ALA A 15 -26.85 33.19 4.93
N CYS A 16 -26.81 32.51 3.77
CA CYS A 16 -26.77 31.06 3.69
C CYS A 16 -25.37 30.58 4.13
N THR A 17 -25.20 30.24 5.42
CA THR A 17 -24.01 29.55 5.91
C THR A 17 -24.04 28.10 5.41
N ILE A 18 -23.23 27.79 4.41
CA ILE A 18 -22.99 26.43 3.95
C ILE A 18 -22.17 25.75 5.03
N ILE A 19 -22.83 24.96 5.89
CA ILE A 19 -22.15 24.06 6.83
C ILE A 19 -21.60 22.89 6.00
N SER A 20 -20.32 22.97 5.64
CA SER A 20 -19.59 21.84 5.08
C SER A 20 -19.43 20.79 6.19
N LEU A 21 -20.29 19.78 6.20
CA LEU A 21 -20.09 18.60 7.04
C LEU A 21 -18.82 17.90 6.55
N PRO A 22 -17.87 17.57 7.46
CA PRO A 22 -16.75 16.72 7.08
C PRO A 22 -17.34 15.39 6.60
N THR A 23 -17.04 15.00 5.35
CA THR A 23 -17.32 13.67 4.86
C THR A 23 -16.44 12.71 5.66
N ALA A 24 -17.00 12.10 6.72
CA ALA A 24 -16.36 10.99 7.37
C ALA A 24 -16.21 9.90 6.29
N HIS A 25 -14.97 9.63 5.86
CA HIS A 25 -14.70 8.44 5.08
C HIS A 25 -15.08 7.26 5.97
N ALA A 26 -16.05 6.46 5.52
CA ALA A 26 -16.34 5.20 6.19
C ALA A 26 -15.04 4.40 6.25
N ALA A 27 -14.73 3.85 7.42
CA ALA A 27 -13.59 2.95 7.55
C ALA A 27 -13.80 1.76 6.59
N ASP A 28 -12.72 1.33 5.93
CA ASP A 28 -12.80 0.18 5.04
C ASP A 28 -13.27 -1.06 5.81
N GLU A 29 -14.15 -1.83 5.21
CA GLU A 29 -14.61 -3.09 5.80
C GLU A 29 -13.43 -4.07 5.94
N PRO A 30 -13.25 -4.72 7.10
CA PRO A 30 -12.11 -5.60 7.36
C PRO A 30 -11.92 -6.69 6.29
N GLU A 31 -13.01 -7.25 5.77
CA GLU A 31 -12.96 -8.27 4.72
C GLU A 31 -12.33 -7.72 3.41
N HIS A 32 -12.64 -6.48 3.06
CA HIS A 32 -12.07 -5.83 1.88
C HIS A 32 -10.57 -5.59 2.04
N ILE A 33 -10.14 -5.16 3.23
CA ILE A 33 -8.70 -4.99 3.54
C ILE A 33 -7.97 -6.33 3.45
N VAL A 34 -8.53 -7.39 4.05
CA VAL A 34 -7.97 -8.75 3.96
C VAL A 34 -7.83 -9.19 2.51
N LYS A 35 -8.86 -8.98 1.69
CA LYS A 35 -8.84 -9.33 0.27
C LYS A 35 -7.79 -8.53 -0.51
N PHE A 36 -7.71 -7.24 -0.26
CA PHE A 36 -6.72 -6.35 -0.88
C PHE A 36 -5.29 -6.80 -0.53
N ARG A 37 -5.01 -7.03 0.77
CA ARG A 37 -3.74 -7.57 1.25
C ARG A 37 -3.35 -8.88 0.56
N GLN A 38 -4.29 -9.83 0.47
CA GLN A 38 -4.05 -11.10 -0.20
C GLN A 38 -3.68 -10.93 -1.68
N ASN A 39 -4.35 -10.03 -2.39
CA ASN A 39 -4.07 -9.78 -3.81
C ASN A 39 -2.70 -9.14 -3.99
N LEU A 40 -2.34 -8.17 -3.13
CA LEU A 40 -1.02 -7.55 -3.15
C LEU A 40 0.08 -8.59 -2.91
N MET A 41 -0.07 -9.43 -1.88
CA MET A 41 0.93 -10.47 -1.56
C MET A 41 1.05 -11.55 -2.64
N LYS A 42 -0.04 -11.88 -3.34
CA LYS A 42 0.01 -12.74 -4.54
C LYS A 42 0.82 -12.09 -5.65
N GLY A 43 0.67 -10.79 -5.87
CA GLY A 43 1.48 -10.04 -6.84
C GLY A 43 2.96 -10.09 -6.49
N VAL A 44 3.32 -9.83 -5.23
CA VAL A 44 4.71 -9.94 -4.74
C VAL A 44 5.27 -11.34 -5.01
N GLY A 45 4.51 -12.40 -4.66
CA GLY A 45 4.91 -13.78 -4.90
C GLY A 45 5.12 -14.12 -6.39
N ALA A 46 4.28 -13.56 -7.27
CA ALA A 46 4.44 -13.74 -8.72
C ALA A 46 5.75 -13.12 -9.23
N HIS A 47 6.07 -11.89 -8.83
CA HIS A 47 7.32 -11.22 -9.19
C HIS A 47 8.56 -11.97 -8.67
N ILE A 48 8.52 -12.44 -7.41
CA ILE A 48 9.59 -13.28 -6.84
C ILE A 48 9.78 -14.55 -7.68
N THR A 49 8.69 -15.20 -8.08
CA THR A 49 8.73 -16.42 -8.89
C THR A 49 9.34 -16.15 -10.27
N ASN A 50 9.03 -15.04 -10.91
CA ASN A 50 9.63 -14.64 -12.18
C ASN A 50 11.15 -14.46 -12.07
N ILE A 51 11.60 -13.71 -11.07
CA ILE A 51 13.04 -13.49 -10.82
C ILE A 51 13.72 -14.84 -10.55
N ALA A 52 13.12 -15.71 -9.72
CA ALA A 52 13.65 -17.01 -9.41
C ALA A 52 13.79 -17.92 -10.64
N ALA A 53 12.84 -17.86 -11.58
CA ALA A 53 12.90 -18.62 -12.83
C ALA A 53 14.10 -18.21 -13.69
N VAL A 54 14.41 -16.92 -13.76
CA VAL A 54 15.59 -16.41 -14.50
C VAL A 54 16.88 -16.80 -13.78
N VAL A 55 16.98 -16.60 -12.47
CA VAL A 55 18.18 -16.97 -11.66
C VAL A 55 18.49 -18.45 -11.77
N LYS A 56 17.48 -19.32 -11.83
CA LYS A 56 17.62 -20.78 -11.99
C LYS A 56 17.90 -21.21 -13.45
N GLY A 57 17.97 -20.26 -14.40
CA GLY A 57 18.16 -20.58 -15.81
C GLY A 57 16.99 -21.29 -16.48
N GLN A 58 15.80 -21.28 -15.85
CA GLN A 58 14.58 -21.86 -16.42
C GLN A 58 13.98 -20.96 -17.52
N VAL A 59 14.27 -19.65 -17.45
CA VAL A 59 13.86 -18.63 -18.40
C VAL A 59 15.07 -17.74 -18.68
N THR A 60 15.28 -17.37 -19.97
CA THR A 60 16.40 -16.52 -20.40
C THR A 60 16.01 -15.05 -20.59
N ILE A 61 14.72 -14.69 -20.34
CA ILE A 61 14.20 -13.33 -20.49
C ILE A 61 14.60 -12.50 -19.27
N THR A 62 15.65 -11.71 -19.40
CA THR A 62 16.18 -10.85 -18.32
C THR A 62 15.60 -9.45 -18.33
N SER A 63 14.92 -9.04 -19.40
CA SER A 63 14.41 -7.67 -19.58
C SER A 63 13.43 -7.19 -18.52
N ASN A 64 12.76 -8.11 -17.81
CA ASN A 64 11.78 -7.79 -16.76
C ASN A 64 12.35 -7.79 -15.35
N LEU A 65 13.60 -8.23 -15.13
CA LEU A 65 14.17 -8.39 -13.79
C LEU A 65 14.07 -7.11 -12.93
N THR A 66 14.47 -5.97 -13.51
CA THR A 66 14.40 -4.69 -12.79
C THR A 66 12.95 -4.26 -12.52
N ALA A 67 12.04 -4.49 -13.48
CA ALA A 67 10.63 -4.17 -13.32
C ALA A 67 9.97 -5.05 -12.24
N ASP A 68 10.26 -6.36 -12.22
CA ASP A 68 9.76 -7.28 -11.20
C ASP A 68 10.29 -6.90 -9.80
N ALA A 69 11.59 -6.59 -9.68
CA ALA A 69 12.19 -6.15 -8.42
C ALA A 69 11.56 -4.84 -7.92
N GLN A 70 11.37 -3.87 -8.80
CA GLN A 70 10.73 -2.59 -8.46
C GLN A 70 9.26 -2.77 -8.05
N ALA A 71 8.53 -3.69 -8.67
CA ALA A 71 7.15 -4.00 -8.31
C ALA A 71 7.07 -4.59 -6.89
N ILE A 72 8.03 -5.46 -6.49
CA ILE A 72 8.14 -5.98 -5.12
C ILE A 72 8.37 -4.83 -4.14
N ALA A 73 9.37 -3.99 -4.37
CA ALA A 73 9.71 -2.88 -3.48
C ALA A 73 8.54 -1.90 -3.32
N ASN A 74 7.90 -1.50 -4.41
CA ASN A 74 6.73 -0.62 -4.40
C ASN A 74 5.54 -1.24 -3.63
N SER A 75 5.29 -2.53 -3.80
CA SER A 75 4.22 -3.24 -3.10
C SER A 75 4.43 -3.28 -1.58
N LEU A 76 5.69 -3.45 -1.15
CA LEU A 76 6.03 -3.55 0.27
C LEU A 76 6.13 -2.20 0.97
N LYS A 77 6.34 -1.10 0.24
CA LYS A 77 6.56 0.24 0.80
C LYS A 77 5.51 0.66 1.83
N ASN A 78 4.25 0.36 1.59
CA ASN A 78 3.13 0.71 2.47
C ASN A 78 2.41 -0.52 3.02
N ALA A 79 3.03 -1.69 2.97
CA ALA A 79 2.36 -2.95 3.35
C ALA A 79 1.91 -2.99 4.81
N GLY A 80 2.58 -2.26 5.72
CA GLY A 80 2.16 -2.17 7.12
C GLY A 80 0.73 -1.68 7.32
N GLN A 81 0.25 -0.78 6.46
CA GLN A 81 -1.12 -0.25 6.50
C GLN A 81 -2.20 -1.30 6.21
N LEU A 82 -1.81 -2.46 5.70
CA LEU A 82 -2.73 -3.54 5.34
C LEU A 82 -3.04 -4.49 6.51
N PHE A 83 -2.53 -4.19 7.71
CA PHE A 83 -2.72 -4.99 8.91
C PHE A 83 -3.35 -4.18 10.06
N PRO A 84 -4.43 -3.40 9.81
CA PRO A 84 -5.10 -2.70 10.90
C PRO A 84 -5.77 -3.69 11.86
N ALA A 85 -6.01 -3.25 13.09
CA ALA A 85 -6.78 -4.01 14.06
C ALA A 85 -8.16 -4.40 13.49
N GLY A 86 -8.64 -5.60 13.81
CA GLY A 86 -9.89 -6.13 13.27
C GLY A 86 -9.73 -6.92 11.97
N THR A 87 -8.49 -7.06 11.43
CA THR A 87 -8.22 -7.87 10.23
C THR A 87 -7.43 -9.15 10.51
N GLU A 88 -7.40 -9.57 11.79
CA GLU A 88 -6.73 -10.78 12.28
C GLU A 88 -7.47 -12.06 11.89
N GLY A 89 -8.80 -11.95 11.78
CA GLY A 89 -9.69 -13.08 11.55
C GLY A 89 -10.02 -13.32 10.08
N GLY A 90 -10.86 -14.33 9.85
CA GLY A 90 -11.40 -14.66 8.55
C GLY A 90 -10.48 -15.56 7.70
N LYS A 91 -10.65 -15.52 6.39
CA LYS A 91 -9.87 -16.32 5.43
C LYS A 91 -8.53 -15.65 5.13
N THR A 92 -7.61 -15.62 6.11
CA THR A 92 -6.27 -15.06 5.96
C THR A 92 -5.20 -16.04 6.45
N ASN A 93 -4.01 -15.99 5.84
CA ASN A 93 -2.81 -16.71 6.30
C ASN A 93 -1.92 -15.79 7.17
N ALA A 94 -2.34 -14.55 7.46
CA ALA A 94 -1.61 -13.68 8.36
C ALA A 94 -1.62 -14.27 9.77
N LEU A 95 -0.45 -14.33 10.40
CA LEU A 95 -0.32 -14.89 11.74
C LEU A 95 -0.80 -13.89 12.80
N ALA A 96 -1.46 -14.35 13.85
CA ALA A 96 -1.90 -13.52 14.97
C ALA A 96 -0.75 -12.72 15.60
N LYS A 97 0.47 -13.24 15.53
CA LYS A 97 1.71 -12.61 16.00
C LYS A 97 1.92 -11.19 15.47
N ILE A 98 1.39 -10.86 14.29
CA ILE A 98 1.46 -9.51 13.69
C ILE A 98 0.81 -8.48 14.61
N TRP A 99 -0.32 -8.82 15.23
CA TRP A 99 -1.07 -7.91 16.12
C TRP A 99 -0.69 -8.09 17.60
N GLU A 100 -0.14 -9.26 17.98
CA GLU A 100 0.34 -9.52 19.34
C GLU A 100 1.70 -8.86 19.61
N ASP A 101 2.54 -8.70 18.57
CA ASP A 101 3.88 -8.11 18.65
C ASP A 101 4.09 -7.10 17.51
N PRO A 102 3.42 -5.93 17.56
CA PRO A 102 3.52 -4.91 16.52
C PRO A 102 4.96 -4.45 16.24
N THR A 103 5.77 -4.31 17.29
CA THR A 103 7.17 -3.88 17.17
C THR A 103 8.01 -4.90 16.41
N GLY A 104 7.81 -6.20 16.71
CA GLY A 104 8.47 -7.28 15.97
C GLY A 104 8.03 -7.32 14.50
N PHE A 105 6.74 -7.09 14.24
CA PHE A 105 6.23 -7.01 12.88
C PHE A 105 6.79 -5.81 12.11
N GLU A 106 6.81 -4.61 12.69
CA GLU A 106 7.37 -3.40 12.07
C GLU A 106 8.85 -3.60 11.71
N LYS A 107 9.62 -4.21 12.63
CA LYS A 107 11.03 -4.54 12.35
C LYS A 107 11.16 -5.51 11.19
N ALA A 108 10.42 -6.61 11.17
CA ALA A 108 10.47 -7.60 10.10
C ALA A 108 10.05 -6.99 8.76
N LEU A 109 9.06 -6.09 8.76
CA LEU A 109 8.64 -5.36 7.56
C LEU A 109 9.75 -4.43 7.06
N ALA A 110 10.40 -3.67 7.94
CA ALA A 110 11.50 -2.79 7.58
C ALA A 110 12.69 -3.58 6.99
N ASP A 111 13.05 -4.70 7.60
CA ASP A 111 14.10 -5.59 7.11
C ASP A 111 13.75 -6.13 5.70
N THR A 112 12.48 -6.50 5.47
CA THR A 112 11.98 -6.97 4.17
C THR A 112 11.97 -5.86 3.11
N GLN A 113 11.58 -4.64 3.49
CA GLN A 113 11.63 -3.46 2.61
C GLN A 113 13.06 -3.16 2.18
N GLN A 114 14.01 -3.21 3.10
CA GLN A 114 15.44 -3.04 2.77
C GLN A 114 15.94 -4.13 1.82
N ALA A 115 15.54 -5.40 2.05
CA ALA A 115 15.91 -6.50 1.16
C ALA A 115 15.30 -6.30 -0.25
N ALA A 116 14.10 -5.76 -0.36
CA ALA A 116 13.48 -5.43 -1.64
C ALA A 116 14.23 -4.32 -2.41
N GLU A 117 14.68 -3.28 -1.72
CA GLU A 117 15.51 -2.22 -2.32
C GLU A 117 16.88 -2.77 -2.78
N ASN A 118 17.48 -3.65 -1.99
CA ASN A 118 18.70 -4.35 -2.38
C ASN A 118 18.48 -5.21 -3.64
N MET A 119 17.30 -5.84 -3.76
CA MET A 119 16.93 -6.61 -4.94
C MET A 119 16.82 -5.71 -6.19
N VAL A 120 16.25 -4.49 -6.07
CA VAL A 120 16.22 -3.52 -7.19
C VAL A 120 17.63 -3.21 -7.67
N SER A 121 18.54 -2.93 -6.74
CA SER A 121 19.94 -2.64 -7.05
C SER A 121 20.66 -3.83 -7.70
N ALA A 122 20.40 -5.05 -7.20
CA ALA A 122 20.95 -6.28 -7.78
C ALA A 122 20.41 -6.53 -9.18
N ALA A 123 19.10 -6.37 -9.41
CA ALA A 123 18.48 -6.57 -10.72
C ALA A 123 19.04 -5.61 -11.79
N ALA A 124 19.36 -4.38 -11.40
CA ALA A 124 19.98 -3.39 -12.29
C ALA A 124 21.41 -3.77 -12.72
N SER A 125 22.13 -4.59 -11.96
CA SER A 125 23.48 -5.04 -12.31
C SER A 125 23.53 -6.11 -13.40
N ASN A 126 22.42 -6.81 -13.66
CA ASN A 126 22.32 -7.99 -14.54
C ASN A 126 23.29 -9.15 -14.16
N ASP A 127 23.86 -9.12 -12.96
CA ASP A 127 24.69 -10.22 -12.45
C ASP A 127 23.82 -11.25 -11.71
N MET A 128 23.67 -12.43 -12.32
CA MET A 128 22.81 -13.50 -11.79
C MET A 128 23.23 -14.00 -10.41
N ALA A 129 24.52 -13.97 -10.08
CA ALA A 129 24.99 -14.36 -8.74
C ALA A 129 24.55 -13.35 -7.68
N THR A 130 24.68 -12.05 -7.97
CA THR A 130 24.23 -10.95 -7.12
C THR A 130 22.70 -10.97 -6.95
N ILE A 131 21.95 -11.17 -8.03
CA ILE A 131 20.49 -11.28 -8.03
C ILE A 131 20.06 -12.49 -7.18
N GLY A 132 20.70 -13.64 -7.36
CA GLY A 132 20.39 -14.85 -6.59
C GLY A 132 20.63 -14.67 -5.08
N LYS A 133 21.69 -13.96 -4.70
CA LYS A 133 21.96 -13.62 -3.30
C LYS A 133 20.90 -12.68 -2.72
N ALA A 134 20.53 -11.64 -3.46
CA ALA A 134 19.49 -10.71 -3.04
C ALA A 134 18.11 -11.39 -2.93
N LEU A 135 17.80 -12.32 -3.86
CA LEU A 135 16.58 -13.12 -3.81
C LEU A 135 16.51 -13.98 -2.53
N GLY A 136 17.62 -14.60 -2.13
CA GLY A 136 17.70 -15.38 -0.88
C GLY A 136 17.52 -14.53 0.39
N ALA A 137 17.80 -13.24 0.34
CA ALA A 137 17.59 -12.32 1.46
C ALA A 137 16.13 -11.82 1.59
N LEU A 138 15.33 -11.96 0.54
CA LEU A 138 13.90 -11.60 0.53
C LEU A 138 13.00 -12.68 1.14
N GLY A 139 13.40 -13.92 1.21
CA GLY A 139 12.61 -15.06 1.63
C GLY A 139 13.44 -16.11 2.25
#